data_625e1c307658f49ace772ef362519948
#
_entry.id   625e1c307658f49ace772ef362519948
#
_cell.length_a   1.000
_cell.length_b   1.000
_cell.length_c   1.000
_cell.angle_alpha   90.00
_cell.angle_beta   90.00
_cell.angle_gamma   90.00
#
_symmetry.space_group_name_H-M   'P 1'
#
loop_
_entity.id
_entity.type
_entity.pdbx_description
1 polymer ?
#
loop_
_entity_poly.entity_id
_entity_poly.type
_entity_poly.pdbx_seq_one_letter_code
_entity_poly.pdbx_strand_id
1 'polypeptide(L)'
;SRLLSHQGLYIFGPLDRVHPVILEDAWGKVAFVPLPYAEPARVRVMMNQKGLSGAEDIHSYEEAEKKLSEILLSALPDPSMRKVALAHVFAAGGTPSESERPLSIGGYDRISDSVFDAYDYAALGHLHRHQRTQKQSERVQYSGSLMRYSFDEAEQHKGVIVGTIGEDGSVETDFRELAPLHQVRVLEGTFAELMSEKREASEDYLQVILTDELPVIDAMPKLREKYKNALGVEQNMGYKEDSGRRDIELEH
;
A
#
# COMPACT_ATOMS: atom_id res chain seq x y z
N SER A 1 -0.06 -16.39 16.98
CA SER A 1 0.46 -16.78 18.30
C SER A 1 -0.71 -17.11 19.22
N ARG A 2 -0.79 -18.36 19.76
CA ARG A 2 -1.88 -18.78 20.67
C ARG A 2 -1.98 -17.90 21.93
N LEU A 3 -0.86 -17.35 22.41
CA LEU A 3 -0.83 -16.50 23.62
C LEU A 3 -1.54 -15.16 23.40
N LEU A 4 -1.47 -14.58 22.18
CA LEU A 4 -2.07 -13.29 21.89
C LEU A 4 -3.54 -13.40 21.49
N SER A 5 -3.98 -14.55 20.96
CA SER A 5 -5.38 -14.76 20.58
C SER A 5 -6.34 -14.70 21.77
N HIS A 6 -5.89 -15.10 22.97
CA HIS A 6 -6.67 -14.95 24.21
C HIS A 6 -6.87 -13.47 24.62
N GLN A 7 -6.07 -12.55 24.06
CA GLN A 7 -6.19 -11.11 24.24
C GLN A 7 -6.88 -10.43 23.05
N GLY A 8 -7.46 -11.21 22.12
CA GLY A 8 -8.12 -10.69 20.93
C GLY A 8 -7.19 -10.25 19.80
N LEU A 9 -5.87 -10.54 19.91
CA LEU A 9 -4.91 -10.22 18.85
C LEU A 9 -4.58 -11.49 18.04
N TYR A 10 -4.91 -11.46 16.76
CA TYR A 10 -4.70 -12.56 15.82
C TYR A 10 -3.61 -12.18 14.81
N ILE A 11 -2.53 -12.99 14.76
CA ILE A 11 -1.40 -12.80 13.83
C ILE A 11 -1.22 -14.09 13.05
N PHE A 12 -1.33 -13.98 11.72
CA PHE A 12 -1.14 -15.07 10.78
C PHE A 12 0.10 -14.81 9.91
N GLY A 13 0.87 -15.86 9.67
CA GLY A 13 2.05 -15.82 8.81
C GLY A 13 2.15 -17.08 7.95
N PRO A 14 2.54 -18.26 8.51
CA PRO A 14 2.61 -19.49 7.72
C PRO A 14 1.22 -19.93 7.24
N LEU A 15 1.10 -20.27 5.94
CA LEU A 15 -0.17 -20.62 5.28
C LEU A 15 -0.86 -21.84 5.90
N ASP A 16 -0.10 -22.78 6.43
CA ASP A 16 -0.61 -24.01 7.09
C ASP A 16 -1.40 -23.74 8.39
N ARG A 17 -1.21 -22.56 8.97
CA ARG A 17 -1.83 -22.14 10.25
C ARG A 17 -2.91 -21.07 10.09
N VAL A 18 -3.16 -20.63 8.87
CA VAL A 18 -4.21 -19.66 8.59
C VAL A 18 -5.57 -20.30 8.78
N HIS A 19 -6.47 -19.60 9.46
CA HIS A 19 -7.86 -20.02 9.68
C HIS A 19 -8.75 -18.79 9.88
N PRO A 20 -10.04 -18.86 9.55
CA PRO A 20 -10.99 -17.79 9.84
C PRO A 20 -11.10 -17.50 11.32
N VAL A 21 -11.24 -16.24 11.70
CA VAL A 21 -11.57 -15.79 13.06
C VAL A 21 -13.04 -15.40 13.06
N ILE A 22 -13.81 -16.04 13.90
CA ILE A 22 -15.26 -15.79 14.01
C ILE A 22 -15.50 -14.95 15.25
N LEU A 23 -16.08 -13.77 15.05
CA LEU A 23 -16.56 -12.89 16.11
C LEU A 23 -18.09 -12.81 16.04
N GLU A 24 -18.71 -12.34 17.11
CA GLU A 24 -20.15 -12.22 17.21
C GLU A 24 -20.54 -10.83 17.68
N ASP A 25 -21.52 -10.23 17.00
CA ASP A 25 -22.13 -8.96 17.37
C ASP A 25 -23.65 -9.12 17.57
N ALA A 26 -24.40 -7.99 17.66
CA ALA A 26 -25.83 -7.99 17.88
C ALA A 26 -26.63 -8.65 16.74
N TRP A 27 -26.06 -8.75 15.53
CA TRP A 27 -26.69 -9.33 14.33
C TRP A 27 -26.15 -10.72 13.99
N GLY A 28 -25.35 -11.33 14.89
CA GLY A 28 -24.84 -12.69 14.74
C GLY A 28 -23.35 -12.73 14.38
N LYS A 29 -22.93 -13.82 13.77
CA LYS A 29 -21.53 -14.12 13.52
C LYS A 29 -20.98 -13.42 12.28
N VAL A 30 -19.72 -12.96 12.40
CA VAL A 30 -18.91 -12.40 11.31
C VAL A 30 -17.61 -13.18 11.22
N ALA A 31 -17.29 -13.68 10.04
CA ALA A 31 -16.05 -14.38 9.76
C ALA A 31 -14.99 -13.40 9.20
N PHE A 32 -13.90 -13.21 9.90
CA PHE A 32 -12.71 -12.53 9.40
C PHE A 32 -11.77 -13.56 8.81
N VAL A 33 -11.55 -13.50 7.50
CA VAL A 33 -10.77 -14.46 6.74
C VAL A 33 -9.43 -13.83 6.35
N PRO A 34 -8.34 -14.21 7.04
CA PRO A 34 -7.02 -13.68 6.71
C PRO A 34 -6.48 -14.36 5.45
N LEU A 35 -6.07 -13.54 4.49
CA LEU A 35 -5.47 -13.92 3.21
C LEU A 35 -4.07 -13.28 3.14
N PRO A 36 -3.06 -13.87 3.81
CA PRO A 36 -1.71 -13.37 3.74
C PRO A 36 -1.15 -13.58 2.34
N TYR A 37 -0.16 -12.78 1.96
CA TYR A 37 0.53 -12.95 0.68
C TYR A 37 0.87 -14.41 0.39
N ALA A 38 0.33 -14.94 -0.69
CA ALA A 38 0.36 -16.35 -1.04
C ALA A 38 1.10 -16.60 -2.36
N GLU A 39 2.40 -16.90 -2.27
CA GLU A 39 3.17 -17.36 -3.43
C GLU A 39 2.59 -18.69 -3.97
N PRO A 40 2.40 -18.83 -5.30
CA PRO A 40 1.84 -20.05 -5.90
C PRO A 40 2.54 -21.32 -5.44
N ALA A 41 3.89 -21.32 -5.40
CA ALA A 41 4.66 -22.45 -4.94
C ALA A 41 4.36 -22.86 -3.49
N ARG A 42 4.17 -21.87 -2.60
CA ARG A 42 3.85 -22.13 -1.19
C ARG A 42 2.44 -22.68 -1.00
N VAL A 43 1.49 -22.19 -1.78
CA VAL A 43 0.10 -22.72 -1.75
C VAL A 43 0.08 -24.16 -2.22
N ARG A 44 0.77 -24.49 -3.33
CA ARG A 44 0.93 -25.89 -3.79
C ARG A 44 1.51 -26.81 -2.71
N VAL A 45 2.60 -26.37 -2.06
CA VAL A 45 3.22 -27.16 -0.96
C VAL A 45 2.23 -27.37 0.19
N MET A 46 1.54 -26.31 0.63
CA MET A 46 0.54 -26.40 1.70
C MET A 46 -0.60 -27.36 1.34
N MET A 47 -1.11 -27.28 0.12
CA MET A 47 -2.19 -28.15 -0.35
C MET A 47 -1.76 -29.63 -0.38
N ASN A 48 -0.56 -29.92 -0.92
CA ASN A 48 -0.01 -31.27 -0.94
C ASN A 48 0.19 -31.84 0.48
N GLN A 49 0.68 -31.03 1.43
CA GLN A 49 0.84 -31.43 2.82
C GLN A 49 -0.49 -31.74 3.52
N LYS A 50 -1.57 -31.07 3.09
CA LYS A 50 -2.93 -31.29 3.60
C LYS A 50 -3.72 -32.36 2.82
N GLY A 51 -3.13 -32.94 1.77
CA GLY A 51 -3.79 -33.93 0.91
C GLY A 51 -4.95 -33.33 0.07
N LEU A 52 -4.89 -32.03 -0.24
CA LEU A 52 -5.88 -31.35 -1.07
C LEU A 52 -5.55 -31.49 -2.54
N SER A 53 -6.55 -31.72 -3.38
CA SER A 53 -6.42 -31.83 -4.83
C SER A 53 -6.34 -30.47 -5.53
N GLY A 54 -5.85 -30.45 -6.79
CA GLY A 54 -5.79 -29.25 -7.63
C GLY A 54 -4.60 -28.34 -7.32
N ALA A 55 -3.58 -28.84 -6.64
CA ALA A 55 -2.35 -28.11 -6.41
C ALA A 55 -1.58 -27.85 -7.72
N GLU A 56 -1.67 -28.76 -8.67
CA GLU A 56 -1.07 -28.67 -10.00
C GLU A 56 -1.60 -27.53 -10.86
N ASP A 57 -2.84 -27.10 -10.61
CA ASP A 57 -3.51 -26.06 -11.39
C ASP A 57 -3.13 -24.63 -10.96
N ILE A 58 -2.31 -24.48 -9.91
CA ILE A 58 -1.94 -23.17 -9.38
C ILE A 58 -0.64 -22.69 -10.03
N HIS A 59 -0.74 -21.73 -10.96
CA HIS A 59 0.38 -21.17 -11.72
C HIS A 59 0.58 -19.67 -11.50
N SER A 60 -0.47 -18.95 -11.04
CA SER A 60 -0.47 -17.50 -10.82
C SER A 60 -0.79 -17.14 -9.38
N TYR A 61 -0.50 -15.88 -9.01
CA TYR A 61 -0.88 -15.33 -7.71
C TYR A 61 -2.39 -15.25 -7.53
N GLU A 62 -3.13 -14.94 -8.60
CA GLU A 62 -4.59 -14.91 -8.56
C GLU A 62 -5.18 -16.30 -8.26
N GLU A 63 -4.70 -17.33 -8.94
CA GLU A 63 -5.12 -18.72 -8.69
C GLU A 63 -4.76 -19.18 -7.27
N ALA A 64 -3.58 -18.80 -6.79
CA ALA A 64 -3.13 -19.10 -5.43
C ALA A 64 -4.03 -18.44 -4.38
N GLU A 65 -4.31 -17.16 -4.54
CA GLU A 65 -5.14 -16.40 -3.61
C GLU A 65 -6.60 -16.87 -3.63
N LYS A 66 -7.14 -17.11 -4.83
CA LYS A 66 -8.48 -17.69 -5.01
C LYS A 66 -8.60 -19.05 -4.34
N LYS A 67 -7.61 -19.92 -4.54
CA LYS A 67 -7.61 -21.25 -3.93
C LYS A 67 -7.48 -21.21 -2.42
N LEU A 68 -6.63 -20.33 -1.88
CA LEU A 68 -6.54 -20.12 -0.43
C LEU A 68 -7.85 -19.61 0.13
N SER A 69 -8.50 -18.65 -0.52
CA SER A 69 -9.82 -18.14 -0.16
C SER A 69 -10.87 -19.25 -0.13
N GLU A 70 -10.95 -20.08 -1.18
CA GLU A 70 -11.88 -21.23 -1.26
C GLU A 70 -11.68 -22.21 -0.09
N ILE A 71 -10.43 -22.56 0.23
CA ILE A 71 -10.08 -23.45 1.34
C ILE A 71 -10.56 -22.87 2.68
N LEU A 72 -10.33 -21.57 2.90
CA LEU A 72 -10.69 -20.91 4.16
C LEU A 72 -12.21 -20.73 4.29
N LEU A 73 -12.89 -20.39 3.20
CA LEU A 73 -14.34 -20.27 3.18
C LEU A 73 -15.04 -21.64 3.39
N SER A 74 -14.48 -22.73 2.84
CA SER A 74 -15.02 -24.08 3.07
C SER A 74 -14.89 -24.56 4.51
N ALA A 75 -14.01 -23.93 5.31
CA ALA A 75 -13.84 -24.23 6.72
C ALA A 75 -14.83 -23.47 7.63
N LEU A 76 -15.68 -22.59 7.07
CA LEU A 76 -16.68 -21.87 7.86
C LEU A 76 -17.80 -22.83 8.29
N PRO A 77 -18.25 -22.77 9.56
CA PRO A 77 -19.34 -23.62 10.05
C PRO A 77 -20.68 -23.27 9.41
N ASP A 78 -20.85 -22.05 8.92
CA ASP A 78 -22.04 -21.59 8.21
C ASP A 78 -21.62 -20.66 7.05
N PRO A 79 -21.85 -21.06 5.79
CA PRO A 79 -21.50 -20.26 4.61
C PRO A 79 -22.29 -18.95 4.49
N SER A 80 -23.41 -18.79 5.20
CA SER A 80 -24.24 -17.59 5.17
C SER A 80 -23.75 -16.46 6.07
N MET A 81 -22.76 -16.71 6.92
CA MET A 81 -22.16 -15.66 7.77
C MET A 81 -21.69 -14.47 6.94
N ARG A 82 -21.79 -13.28 7.53
CA ARG A 82 -21.08 -12.09 7.03
C ARG A 82 -19.58 -12.36 7.01
N LYS A 83 -18.89 -11.93 5.95
CA LYS A 83 -17.49 -12.28 5.67
C LYS A 83 -16.65 -11.07 5.34
N VAL A 84 -15.54 -10.93 6.05
CA VAL A 84 -14.53 -9.89 5.82
C VAL A 84 -13.22 -10.56 5.41
N ALA A 85 -12.72 -10.26 4.22
CA ALA A 85 -11.36 -10.61 3.84
C ALA A 85 -10.35 -9.62 4.41
N LEU A 86 -9.23 -10.13 4.92
CA LEU A 86 -8.06 -9.34 5.33
C LEU A 86 -6.88 -9.79 4.46
N ALA A 87 -6.62 -9.12 3.34
CA ALA A 87 -5.69 -9.59 2.34
C ALA A 87 -4.46 -8.70 2.18
N HIS A 88 -3.31 -9.31 1.87
CA HIS A 88 -2.09 -8.58 1.51
C HIS A 88 -1.71 -8.88 0.07
N VAL A 89 -2.22 -8.08 -0.85
CA VAL A 89 -2.19 -8.35 -2.29
C VAL A 89 -2.01 -7.07 -3.11
N PHE A 90 -1.62 -7.20 -4.37
CA PHE A 90 -1.68 -6.15 -5.36
C PHE A 90 -2.91 -6.36 -6.26
N ALA A 91 -4.01 -5.71 -5.95
CA ALA A 91 -5.23 -5.78 -6.77
C ALA A 91 -5.12 -4.91 -8.03
N ALA A 92 -5.72 -5.39 -9.12
CA ALA A 92 -5.74 -4.71 -10.41
C ALA A 92 -6.35 -3.30 -10.29
N GLY A 93 -5.71 -2.33 -10.96
CA GLY A 93 -6.08 -0.91 -10.90
C GLY A 93 -5.50 -0.14 -9.72
N GLY A 94 -4.83 -0.81 -8.78
CA GLY A 94 -4.08 -0.13 -7.72
C GLY A 94 -2.86 0.63 -8.26
N THR A 95 -2.58 1.77 -7.68
CA THR A 95 -1.42 2.62 -7.99
C THR A 95 -0.39 2.50 -6.88
N PRO A 96 0.80 1.97 -7.16
CA PRO A 96 1.87 1.87 -6.17
C PRO A 96 2.56 3.22 -5.94
N SER A 97 3.28 3.33 -4.83
CA SER A 97 4.27 4.37 -4.52
C SER A 97 5.69 3.78 -4.62
N GLU A 98 6.72 4.60 -4.60
CA GLU A 98 8.12 4.15 -4.69
C GLU A 98 8.57 3.32 -3.47
N SER A 99 7.89 3.48 -2.35
CA SER A 99 8.22 2.82 -1.09
C SER A 99 7.70 1.38 -0.98
N GLU A 100 6.75 0.95 -1.84
CA GLU A 100 6.29 -0.43 -1.83
C GLU A 100 7.33 -1.36 -2.44
N ARG A 101 7.49 -2.52 -1.80
CA ARG A 101 8.31 -3.59 -2.38
C ARG A 101 7.51 -4.34 -3.42
N PRO A 102 8.04 -4.56 -4.64
CA PRO A 102 7.43 -5.46 -5.59
C PRO A 102 7.22 -6.84 -4.96
N LEU A 103 6.01 -7.40 -5.06
CA LEU A 103 5.70 -8.73 -4.55
C LEU A 103 6.29 -9.83 -5.45
N SER A 104 6.50 -9.51 -6.74
CA SER A 104 7.12 -10.41 -7.71
C SER A 104 8.04 -9.69 -8.68
N ILE A 105 8.93 -10.45 -9.33
CA ILE A 105 9.74 -9.95 -10.43
C ILE A 105 8.87 -9.93 -11.70
N GLY A 106 8.74 -8.75 -12.33
CA GLY A 106 8.02 -8.58 -13.61
C GLY A 106 6.53 -8.24 -13.50
N GLY A 107 5.99 -7.99 -12.30
CA GLY A 107 4.62 -7.46 -12.14
C GLY A 107 3.50 -8.49 -12.36
N TYR A 108 3.80 -9.79 -12.25
CA TYR A 108 2.84 -10.90 -12.39
C TYR A 108 2.04 -11.18 -11.12
N ASP A 109 2.13 -10.33 -10.12
CA ASP A 109 1.55 -10.44 -8.79
C ASP A 109 0.19 -9.73 -8.66
N ARG A 110 -0.31 -9.13 -9.73
CA ARG A 110 -1.62 -8.48 -9.74
C ARG A 110 -2.73 -9.51 -9.80
N ILE A 111 -3.74 -9.31 -8.94
CA ILE A 111 -4.93 -10.16 -8.88
C ILE A 111 -6.19 -9.37 -9.21
N SER A 112 -7.22 -10.05 -9.70
CA SER A 112 -8.53 -9.44 -9.96
C SER A 112 -9.31 -9.24 -8.65
N ASP A 113 -10.12 -8.19 -8.56
CA ASP A 113 -11.08 -7.95 -7.48
C ASP A 113 -12.09 -9.10 -7.33
N SER A 114 -12.30 -9.89 -8.39
CA SER A 114 -13.24 -11.03 -8.37
C SER A 114 -12.86 -12.11 -7.36
N VAL A 115 -11.61 -12.14 -6.91
CA VAL A 115 -11.18 -13.01 -5.80
C VAL A 115 -11.97 -12.72 -4.52
N PHE A 116 -12.48 -11.51 -4.37
CA PHE A 116 -13.21 -11.03 -3.19
C PHE A 116 -14.72 -11.02 -3.36
N ASP A 117 -15.28 -11.54 -4.46
CA ASP A 117 -16.73 -11.51 -4.72
C ASP A 117 -17.56 -12.26 -3.67
N ALA A 118 -16.96 -13.24 -2.98
CA ALA A 118 -17.61 -14.03 -1.92
C ALA A 118 -17.65 -13.31 -0.55
N TYR A 119 -17.05 -12.12 -0.42
CA TYR A 119 -16.95 -11.37 0.82
C TYR A 119 -17.84 -10.13 0.81
N ASP A 120 -18.37 -9.75 1.97
CA ASP A 120 -19.10 -8.49 2.14
C ASP A 120 -18.13 -7.29 2.10
N TYR A 121 -16.94 -7.47 2.66
CA TYR A 121 -15.86 -6.48 2.62
C TYR A 121 -14.47 -7.12 2.49
N ALA A 122 -13.58 -6.48 1.77
CA ALA A 122 -12.17 -6.84 1.68
C ALA A 122 -11.29 -5.65 2.06
N ALA A 123 -10.64 -5.76 3.22
CA ALA A 123 -9.62 -4.83 3.68
C ALA A 123 -8.26 -5.25 3.13
N LEU A 124 -7.71 -4.45 2.22
CA LEU A 124 -6.46 -4.76 1.53
C LEU A 124 -5.27 -4.03 2.16
N GLY A 125 -4.15 -4.72 2.28
CA GLY A 125 -2.84 -4.18 2.57
C GLY A 125 -1.90 -4.38 1.39
N HIS A 126 -0.72 -3.77 1.43
CA HIS A 126 0.35 -3.69 0.46
C HIS A 126 0.52 -2.28 -0.09
N LEU A 127 -0.50 -1.69 -0.73
CA LEU A 127 -0.41 -0.35 -1.29
C LEU A 127 -0.53 0.72 -0.20
N HIS A 128 0.36 1.71 -0.26
CA HIS A 128 0.49 2.74 0.75
C HIS A 128 -0.49 3.90 0.59
N ARG A 129 -1.08 4.06 -0.60
CA ARG A 129 -2.13 5.05 -0.84
C ARG A 129 -3.50 4.51 -0.43
N HIS A 130 -4.31 5.32 0.29
CA HIS A 130 -5.74 5.06 0.41
C HIS A 130 -6.39 5.08 -0.96
N GLN A 131 -6.97 3.97 -1.40
CA GLN A 131 -7.56 3.85 -2.72
C GLN A 131 -8.53 2.68 -2.82
N ARG A 132 -9.44 2.79 -3.78
CA ARG A 132 -10.30 1.70 -4.22
C ARG A 132 -9.64 0.94 -5.36
N THR A 133 -10.06 -0.28 -5.58
CA THR A 133 -9.59 -1.10 -6.70
C THR A 133 -10.24 -0.66 -8.03
N GLN A 134 -9.92 -1.35 -9.12
CA GLN A 134 -10.38 -1.00 -10.47
C GLN A 134 -11.91 -0.88 -10.60
N LYS A 135 -12.67 -1.72 -9.89
CA LYS A 135 -14.15 -1.67 -9.90
C LYS A 135 -14.72 -0.47 -9.12
N GLN A 136 -13.87 0.36 -8.49
CA GLN A 136 -14.29 1.49 -7.64
C GLN A 136 -15.30 1.11 -6.54
N SER A 137 -15.28 -0.16 -6.16
CA SER A 137 -16.17 -0.71 -5.15
C SER A 137 -15.79 -0.24 -3.75
N GLU A 138 -16.76 0.18 -2.97
CA GLU A 138 -16.57 0.45 -1.54
C GLU A 138 -16.30 -0.81 -0.72
N ARG A 139 -16.57 -1.97 -1.30
CA ARG A 139 -16.35 -3.27 -0.66
C ARG A 139 -14.92 -3.76 -0.71
N VAL A 140 -14.07 -3.24 -1.62
CA VAL A 140 -12.68 -3.69 -1.81
C VAL A 140 -11.77 -2.48 -1.81
N GLN A 141 -11.05 -2.24 -0.70
CA GLN A 141 -10.31 -1.01 -0.49
C GLN A 141 -8.97 -1.24 0.21
N TYR A 142 -8.03 -0.35 -0.09
CA TYR A 142 -6.80 -0.13 0.68
C TYR A 142 -7.00 1.04 1.63
N SER A 143 -6.76 0.86 2.91
CA SER A 143 -6.66 2.00 3.85
C SER A 143 -5.39 2.81 3.64
N GLY A 144 -4.40 2.20 3.02
CA GLY A 144 -3.07 2.76 2.88
C GLY A 144 -2.19 2.57 4.13
N SER A 145 -1.02 3.18 4.12
CA SER A 145 -0.12 3.21 5.27
C SER A 145 -0.51 4.31 6.25
N LEU A 146 -0.14 4.14 7.54
CA LEU A 146 -0.43 5.12 8.59
C LEU A 146 0.42 6.39 8.48
N MET A 147 1.56 6.31 7.81
CA MET A 147 2.48 7.43 7.58
C MET A 147 3.05 7.38 6.17
N ARG A 148 3.65 8.47 5.73
CA ARG A 148 4.38 8.55 4.48
C ARG A 148 5.77 7.93 4.64
N TYR A 149 6.15 7.04 3.74
CA TYR A 149 7.44 6.32 3.77
C TYR A 149 8.44 6.82 2.72
N SER A 150 7.98 7.65 1.78
CA SER A 150 8.80 8.24 0.72
C SER A 150 8.29 9.64 0.36
N PHE A 151 9.08 10.40 -0.39
CA PHE A 151 8.71 11.76 -0.78
C PHE A 151 7.70 11.82 -1.92
N ASP A 152 7.57 10.77 -2.73
CA ASP A 152 6.48 10.64 -3.72
C ASP A 152 5.10 10.49 -3.05
N GLU A 153 5.07 10.13 -1.77
CA GLU A 153 3.85 10.08 -0.95
C GLU A 153 3.50 11.44 -0.28
N ALA A 154 4.28 12.50 -0.51
CA ALA A 154 4.14 13.79 0.21
C ALA A 154 2.71 14.36 0.11
N GLU A 155 2.05 14.20 -1.03
CA GLU A 155 0.70 14.69 -1.28
C GLU A 155 -0.41 13.68 -0.92
N GLN A 156 -0.05 12.50 -0.38
CA GLN A 156 -1.04 11.49 -0.02
C GLN A 156 -1.65 11.78 1.35
N HIS A 157 -2.96 11.59 1.48
CA HIS A 157 -3.65 11.56 2.75
C HIS A 157 -3.49 10.20 3.41
N LYS A 158 -3.02 10.19 4.65
CA LYS A 158 -2.80 8.97 5.44
C LYS A 158 -3.84 8.83 6.53
N GLY A 159 -4.32 7.59 6.73
CA GLY A 159 -5.41 7.40 7.68
C GLY A 159 -5.80 5.94 7.84
N VAL A 160 -7.00 5.75 8.37
CA VAL A 160 -7.63 4.45 8.55
C VAL A 160 -9.04 4.47 7.97
N ILE A 161 -9.53 3.32 7.54
CA ILE A 161 -10.94 3.14 7.19
C ILE A 161 -11.67 2.62 8.43
N VAL A 162 -12.73 3.32 8.82
CA VAL A 162 -13.70 2.85 9.80
C VAL A 162 -14.90 2.33 9.03
N GLY A 163 -15.27 1.07 9.27
CA GLY A 163 -16.37 0.43 8.55
C GLY A 163 -17.42 -0.14 9.47
N THR A 164 -18.66 -0.17 9.00
CA THR A 164 -19.79 -0.84 9.64
C THR A 164 -20.38 -1.85 8.66
N ILE A 165 -20.66 -3.07 9.12
CA ILE A 165 -21.30 -4.12 8.33
C ILE A 165 -22.68 -4.35 8.93
N GLY A 166 -23.73 -4.10 8.14
CA GLY A 166 -25.11 -4.33 8.53
C GLY A 166 -25.47 -5.79 8.69
N GLU A 167 -26.68 -6.07 9.18
CA GLU A 167 -27.24 -7.42 9.32
C GLU A 167 -27.29 -8.15 7.98
N ASP A 168 -27.60 -7.43 6.90
CA ASP A 168 -27.75 -7.92 5.53
C ASP A 168 -26.42 -8.02 4.75
N GLY A 169 -25.26 -7.73 5.42
CA GLY A 169 -23.95 -7.68 4.78
C GLY A 169 -23.66 -6.37 4.04
N SER A 170 -24.56 -5.39 4.09
CA SER A 170 -24.27 -4.04 3.56
C SER A 170 -23.09 -3.41 4.31
N VAL A 171 -22.24 -2.67 3.59
CA VAL A 171 -21.03 -2.08 4.16
C VAL A 171 -21.02 -0.58 3.93
N GLU A 172 -20.82 0.17 5.00
CA GLU A 172 -20.57 1.60 4.98
C GLU A 172 -19.14 1.85 5.48
N THR A 173 -18.38 2.66 4.76
CA THR A 173 -16.99 2.99 5.11
C THR A 173 -16.76 4.49 5.15
N ASP A 174 -15.90 4.92 6.09
CA ASP A 174 -15.49 6.30 6.24
C ASP A 174 -13.96 6.36 6.44
N PHE A 175 -13.26 7.14 5.63
CA PHE A 175 -11.83 7.34 5.77
C PHE A 175 -11.57 8.43 6.81
N ARG A 176 -10.83 8.07 7.85
CA ARG A 176 -10.39 8.96 8.92
C ARG A 176 -8.94 9.31 8.74
N GLU A 177 -8.68 10.56 8.35
CA GLU A 177 -7.32 11.07 8.19
C GLU A 177 -6.62 11.17 9.55
N LEU A 178 -5.34 10.80 9.57
CA LEU A 178 -4.46 10.92 10.73
C LEU A 178 -3.50 12.07 10.53
N ALA A 179 -3.39 12.94 11.53
CA ALA A 179 -2.41 14.02 11.54
C ALA A 179 -1.09 13.48 12.14
N PRO A 180 0.00 13.41 11.37
CA PRO A 180 1.30 13.03 11.91
C PRO A 180 1.92 14.16 12.73
N LEU A 181 2.83 13.82 13.65
CA LEU A 181 3.60 14.81 14.42
C LEU A 181 4.47 15.67 13.49
N HIS A 182 5.09 15.05 12.49
CA HIS A 182 5.88 15.70 11.45
C HIS A 182 5.42 15.21 10.09
N GLN A 183 5.25 16.14 9.16
CA GLN A 183 4.91 15.82 7.79
C GLN A 183 6.14 15.34 7.01
N VAL A 184 5.92 14.60 5.93
CA VAL A 184 6.90 14.37 4.86
C VAL A 184 6.51 15.30 3.72
N ARG A 185 7.42 16.21 3.32
CA ARG A 185 7.12 17.25 2.33
C ARG A 185 8.27 17.44 1.36
N VAL A 186 7.94 17.88 0.16
CA VAL A 186 8.90 18.38 -0.81
C VAL A 186 8.87 19.91 -0.80
N LEU A 187 10.02 20.55 -0.66
CA LEU A 187 10.15 22.00 -0.80
C LEU A 187 10.94 22.31 -2.07
N GLU A 188 10.36 23.14 -2.93
CA GLU A 188 11.00 23.58 -4.16
C GLU A 188 11.21 25.11 -4.13
N GLY A 189 12.35 25.58 -4.65
CA GLY A 189 12.68 26.98 -4.77
C GLY A 189 14.18 27.24 -4.79
N THR A 190 14.56 28.51 -4.98
CA THR A 190 15.97 28.89 -4.86
C THR A 190 16.44 28.82 -3.41
N PHE A 191 17.72 28.58 -3.21
CA PHE A 191 18.32 28.54 -1.87
C PHE A 191 18.01 29.82 -1.08
N ALA A 192 18.11 30.98 -1.73
CA ALA A 192 17.84 32.27 -1.08
C ALA A 192 16.38 32.40 -0.63
N GLU A 193 15.41 31.95 -1.44
CA GLU A 193 13.99 31.93 -1.07
C GLU A 193 13.70 31.00 0.08
N LEU A 194 14.27 29.79 0.06
CA LEU A 194 14.07 28.80 1.10
C LEU A 194 14.68 29.23 2.44
N MET A 195 15.83 29.91 2.42
CA MET A 195 16.51 30.41 3.61
C MET A 195 16.00 31.77 4.08
N SER A 196 15.14 32.45 3.33
CA SER A 196 14.63 33.79 3.68
C SER A 196 13.85 33.76 5.01
N GLU A 197 13.93 34.85 5.77
CA GLU A 197 13.22 35.05 7.03
C GLU A 197 11.68 35.02 6.88
N LYS A 198 11.20 35.23 5.65
CA LYS A 198 9.75 35.15 5.34
C LYS A 198 9.21 33.72 5.36
N ARG A 199 10.06 32.72 5.25
CA ARG A 199 9.68 31.30 5.38
C ARG A 199 9.98 30.82 6.78
N GLU A 200 9.00 30.23 7.42
CA GLU A 200 9.16 29.65 8.76
C GLU A 200 10.05 28.40 8.72
N ALA A 201 10.78 28.19 9.82
CA ALA A 201 11.48 26.94 10.06
C ALA A 201 10.46 25.79 10.20
N SER A 202 10.87 24.59 9.86
CA SER A 202 10.00 23.39 10.00
C SER A 202 10.79 22.24 10.59
N GLU A 203 10.10 21.43 11.41
CA GLU A 203 10.60 20.14 11.90
C GLU A 203 10.08 18.96 11.07
N ASP A 204 9.39 19.23 9.96
CA ASP A 204 8.97 18.21 9.01
C ASP A 204 10.16 17.53 8.33
N TYR A 205 9.96 16.30 7.88
CA TYR A 205 10.94 15.59 7.06
C TYR A 205 10.88 16.12 5.63
N LEU A 206 11.99 16.69 5.15
CA LEU A 206 12.00 17.46 3.93
C LEU A 206 12.97 16.87 2.88
N GLN A 207 12.45 16.73 1.66
CA GLN A 207 13.22 16.71 0.43
C GLN A 207 13.24 18.14 -0.13
N VAL A 208 14.41 18.68 -0.41
CA VAL A 208 14.57 20.03 -0.97
C VAL A 208 15.01 19.92 -2.42
N ILE A 209 14.30 20.59 -3.31
CA ILE A 209 14.65 20.71 -4.72
C ILE A 209 15.08 22.17 -4.97
N LEU A 210 16.37 22.35 -5.18
CA LEU A 210 16.92 23.68 -5.47
C LEU A 210 16.79 24.01 -6.96
N THR A 211 16.26 25.18 -7.25
CA THR A 211 16.07 25.71 -8.61
C THR A 211 17.06 26.80 -8.97
N ASP A 212 18.15 26.91 -8.23
CA ASP A 212 19.23 27.86 -8.50
C ASP A 212 19.91 27.54 -9.85
N GLU A 213 20.28 28.57 -10.63
CA GLU A 213 20.97 28.41 -11.91
C GLU A 213 22.39 27.84 -11.74
N LEU A 214 23.00 28.09 -10.60
CA LEU A 214 24.33 27.60 -10.25
C LEU A 214 24.30 26.68 -9.04
N PRO A 215 25.19 25.68 -8.99
CA PRO A 215 25.27 24.78 -7.84
C PRO A 215 25.49 25.51 -6.53
N VAL A 216 24.64 25.22 -5.53
CA VAL A 216 24.83 25.78 -4.16
C VAL A 216 25.78 24.88 -3.40
N ILE A 217 26.96 25.45 -3.05
CA ILE A 217 27.99 24.74 -2.29
C ILE A 217 27.53 24.58 -0.84
N ASP A 218 27.71 23.37 -0.28
CA ASP A 218 27.33 23.03 1.09
C ASP A 218 25.83 23.30 1.38
N ALA A 219 24.96 23.05 0.40
CA ALA A 219 23.53 23.30 0.53
C ALA A 219 22.92 22.59 1.73
N MET A 220 23.18 21.28 1.89
CA MET A 220 22.54 20.45 2.93
C MET A 220 22.90 20.93 4.36
N PRO A 221 24.17 21.15 4.74
CA PRO A 221 24.50 21.70 6.05
C PRO A 221 23.79 23.02 6.36
N LYS A 222 23.76 23.94 5.39
CA LYS A 222 23.09 25.25 5.54
C LYS A 222 21.57 25.12 5.67
N LEU A 223 20.96 24.25 4.87
CA LEU A 223 19.51 23.99 4.98
C LEU A 223 19.13 23.44 6.36
N ARG A 224 19.96 22.59 6.95
CA ARG A 224 19.72 22.01 8.28
C ARG A 224 19.82 23.01 9.44
N GLU A 225 20.42 24.17 9.23
CA GLU A 225 20.37 25.25 10.23
C GLU A 225 18.94 25.74 10.46
N LYS A 226 18.11 25.72 9.42
CA LYS A 226 16.71 26.15 9.46
C LYS A 226 15.72 24.97 9.47
N TYR A 227 16.00 23.94 8.69
CA TYR A 227 15.16 22.75 8.50
C TYR A 227 15.89 21.52 9.07
N LYS A 228 15.80 21.32 10.37
CA LYS A 228 16.60 20.30 11.10
C LYS A 228 16.47 18.89 10.51
N ASN A 229 15.27 18.55 10.01
CA ASN A 229 14.96 17.24 9.46
C ASN A 229 15.00 17.23 7.92
N ALA A 230 15.79 18.08 7.29
CA ALA A 230 16.08 17.96 5.87
C ALA A 230 16.86 16.65 5.62
N LEU A 231 16.26 15.74 4.83
CA LEU A 231 16.81 14.41 4.56
C LEU A 231 17.53 14.34 3.22
N GLY A 232 17.07 15.11 2.22
CA GLY A 232 17.67 15.14 0.89
C GLY A 232 17.69 16.54 0.29
N VAL A 233 18.66 16.77 -0.59
CA VAL A 233 18.70 17.94 -1.47
C VAL A 233 19.01 17.48 -2.89
N GLU A 234 18.21 17.93 -3.82
CA GLU A 234 18.43 17.79 -5.26
C GLU A 234 18.64 19.17 -5.85
N GLN A 235 19.51 19.25 -6.83
CA GLN A 235 19.72 20.50 -7.57
C GLN A 235 19.21 20.28 -9.00
N ASN A 236 18.06 20.87 -9.29
CA ASN A 236 17.50 20.86 -10.63
C ASN A 236 18.20 21.96 -11.44
N MET A 237 19.39 21.65 -11.95
CA MET A 237 20.04 22.49 -12.93
C MET A 237 19.26 22.36 -14.23
N GLY A 238 18.38 23.33 -14.51
CA GLY A 238 17.68 23.39 -15.77
C GLY A 238 18.68 23.45 -16.92
N TYR A 239 19.04 22.28 -17.44
CA TYR A 239 19.66 22.22 -18.76
C TYR A 239 18.63 22.76 -19.74
N LYS A 240 18.75 24.06 -20.09
CA LYS A 240 18.22 24.54 -21.36
C LYS A 240 18.96 23.73 -22.41
N GLU A 241 18.32 22.76 -23.01
CA GLU A 241 18.75 22.19 -24.26
C GLU A 241 18.87 23.39 -25.24
N ASP A 242 20.09 23.86 -25.39
CA ASP A 242 20.44 24.78 -26.45
C ASP A 242 20.31 23.97 -27.75
N SER A 243 19.14 24.04 -28.36
CA SER A 243 18.83 23.46 -29.66
C SER A 243 19.54 24.21 -30.78
N GLY A 244 20.82 24.53 -30.57
CA GLY A 244 21.74 25.00 -31.58
C GLY A 244 22.18 23.86 -32.51
N ARG A 245 21.28 23.40 -33.37
CA ARG A 245 21.66 22.71 -34.60
C ARG A 245 22.56 23.65 -35.40
N ARG A 246 23.86 23.46 -35.30
CA ARG A 246 24.80 23.92 -36.32
C ARG A 246 24.71 22.91 -37.45
N ASP A 247 23.98 23.27 -38.50
CA ASP A 247 24.10 22.63 -39.79
C ASP A 247 25.53 22.87 -40.29
N ILE A 248 26.36 21.83 -40.23
CA ILE A 248 27.66 21.81 -40.88
C ILE A 248 27.35 21.41 -42.34
N GLU A 249 27.19 22.38 -43.20
CA GLU A 249 27.28 22.16 -44.64
C GLU A 249 28.70 21.65 -44.94
N LEU A 250 28.80 20.42 -45.40
CA LEU A 250 29.99 19.87 -46.04
C LEU A 250 29.93 20.26 -47.50
N GLU A 251 30.65 21.33 -47.88
CA GLU A 251 31.00 21.58 -49.26
C GLU A 251 32.08 20.58 -49.74
N HIS A 252 31.88 20.10 -50.96
CA HIS A 252 32.78 19.20 -51.71
C HIS A 252 34.03 19.88 -52.23
#